data_3e03d16b75dbff80c96c031710d9aced
#
_entry.id   3e03d16b75dbff80c96c031710d9aced
#
_cell.length_a   1.000
_cell.length_b   1.000
_cell.length_c   1.000
_cell.angle_alpha   90.00
_cell.angle_beta   90.00
_cell.angle_gamma   90.00
#
_symmetry.space_group_name_H-M   'P 1'
#
loop_
_entity.id
_entity.type
_entity.pdbx_description
1 polymer ?
#
loop_
_entity_poly.entity_id
_entity_poly.type
_entity_poly.pdbx_seq_one_letter_code
_entity_poly.pdbx_strand_id
1 'polypeptide(L)'
;IGVVAQDSPASGDAAKAAGVPWSGYDSDQSTNYPEVWLTAATYEWSTYELPRIQAILDGTWVAGNYYGDMADGHIRLAPLGPIVTDETRALIEAKKAEIVANSGVMFSGPLKDNTGKEILPAGKQATYEELMGMNYLVEGVKGELPKG
;
A
#
# COMPACT_ATOMS: atom_id res chain seq x y z
N ILE A 1 14.04 -11.02 9.84
CA ILE A 1 12.93 -10.22 9.25
C ILE A 1 12.49 -10.97 8.01
N GLY A 2 11.26 -11.45 7.98
CA GLY A 2 10.75 -12.34 6.94
C GLY A 2 9.76 -11.70 5.96
N VAL A 3 9.66 -10.37 5.89
CA VAL A 3 8.73 -9.71 4.99
C VAL A 3 9.43 -8.57 4.26
N VAL A 4 9.44 -8.64 2.94
CA VAL A 4 9.93 -7.58 2.05
C VAL A 4 8.89 -7.36 0.97
N ALA A 5 8.40 -6.14 0.82
CA ALA A 5 7.57 -5.74 -0.31
C ALA A 5 8.48 -5.36 -1.48
N GLN A 6 8.50 -6.20 -2.51
CA GLN A 6 9.39 -6.04 -3.67
C GLN A 6 8.75 -6.72 -4.88
N ASP A 7 8.77 -6.06 -6.02
CA ASP A 7 8.25 -6.55 -7.30
C ASP A 7 9.16 -7.57 -7.99
N SER A 8 10.45 -7.57 -7.64
CA SER A 8 11.41 -8.52 -8.23
C SER A 8 11.20 -9.95 -7.74
N PRO A 9 11.09 -10.94 -8.64
CA PRO A 9 11.01 -12.36 -8.26
C PRO A 9 12.23 -12.84 -7.49
N ALA A 10 13.39 -12.17 -7.60
CA ALA A 10 14.60 -12.53 -6.85
C ALA A 10 14.41 -12.50 -5.32
N SER A 11 13.53 -11.63 -4.81
CA SER A 11 13.20 -11.62 -3.38
C SER A 11 12.37 -12.85 -2.97
N GLY A 12 11.48 -13.33 -3.84
CA GLY A 12 10.73 -14.57 -3.67
C GLY A 12 11.65 -15.81 -3.69
N ASP A 13 12.61 -15.87 -4.62
CA ASP A 13 13.61 -16.92 -4.68
C ASP A 13 14.46 -16.97 -3.41
N ALA A 14 14.91 -15.81 -2.93
CA ALA A 14 15.67 -15.70 -1.69
C ALA A 14 14.84 -16.12 -0.46
N ALA A 15 13.57 -15.72 -0.39
CA ALA A 15 12.67 -16.11 0.69
C ALA A 15 12.43 -17.63 0.69
N LYS A 16 12.18 -18.22 -0.49
CA LYS A 16 12.02 -19.68 -0.66
C LYS A 16 13.28 -20.42 -0.25
N ALA A 17 14.45 -19.98 -0.68
CA ALA A 17 15.72 -20.59 -0.31
C ALA A 17 16.01 -20.52 1.19
N ALA A 18 15.58 -19.44 1.86
CA ALA A 18 15.74 -19.22 3.29
C ALA A 18 14.61 -19.83 4.14
N GLY A 19 13.52 -20.31 3.54
CA GLY A 19 12.33 -20.80 4.25
C GLY A 19 11.63 -19.73 5.09
N VAL A 20 11.64 -18.46 4.64
CA VAL A 20 11.02 -17.35 5.38
C VAL A 20 9.79 -16.84 4.65
N PRO A 21 8.73 -16.42 5.37
CA PRO A 21 7.55 -15.83 4.76
C PRO A 21 7.88 -14.59 3.92
N TRP A 22 7.18 -14.42 2.80
CA TRP A 22 7.39 -13.32 1.87
C TRP A 22 6.08 -12.63 1.47
N SER A 23 6.08 -11.32 1.47
CA SER A 23 5.03 -10.49 0.87
C SER A 23 5.58 -9.84 -0.40
N GLY A 24 4.90 -10.09 -1.52
CA GLY A 24 5.26 -9.50 -2.80
C GLY A 24 4.73 -8.06 -2.96
N TYR A 25 4.91 -7.53 -4.15
CA TYR A 25 4.44 -6.23 -4.58
C TYR A 25 4.10 -6.28 -6.07
N ASP A 26 3.09 -5.52 -6.49
CA ASP A 26 2.64 -5.29 -7.86
C ASP A 26 2.01 -6.52 -8.56
N SER A 27 2.48 -7.72 -8.34
CA SER A 27 1.99 -8.93 -8.99
C SER A 27 1.67 -10.07 -8.02
N ASP A 28 0.70 -10.92 -8.40
CA ASP A 28 0.40 -12.16 -7.69
C ASP A 28 1.41 -13.24 -8.07
N GLN A 29 2.28 -13.60 -7.12
CA GLN A 29 3.29 -14.65 -7.25
C GLN A 29 2.94 -15.91 -6.45
N SER A 30 1.69 -16.04 -5.98
CA SER A 30 1.24 -17.14 -5.10
C SER A 30 1.48 -18.52 -5.70
N THR A 31 1.38 -18.67 -7.03
CA THR A 31 1.63 -19.94 -7.72
C THR A 31 3.10 -20.32 -7.83
N ASN A 32 3.99 -19.32 -7.80
CA ASN A 32 5.44 -19.54 -7.93
C ASN A 32 6.09 -19.82 -6.57
N TYR A 33 5.54 -19.29 -5.49
CA TYR A 33 6.12 -19.35 -4.15
C TYR A 33 5.11 -19.77 -3.06
N PRO A 34 4.29 -20.82 -3.27
CA PRO A 34 3.21 -21.16 -2.34
C PRO A 34 3.70 -21.47 -0.92
N GLU A 35 4.94 -21.93 -0.75
CA GLU A 35 5.51 -22.34 0.54
C GLU A 35 5.85 -21.15 1.45
N VAL A 36 6.07 -19.96 0.86
CA VAL A 36 6.51 -18.75 1.58
C VAL A 36 5.61 -17.57 1.34
N TRP A 37 4.64 -17.69 0.45
CA TRP A 37 3.76 -16.60 0.06
C TRP A 37 2.81 -16.18 1.18
N LEU A 38 2.77 -14.88 1.48
CA LEU A 38 1.77 -14.27 2.35
C LEU A 38 0.66 -13.60 1.52
N THR A 39 1.02 -12.58 0.76
CA THR A 39 0.16 -11.79 -0.13
C THR A 39 1.02 -10.78 -0.91
N ALA A 40 0.39 -9.90 -1.67
CA ALA A 40 1.01 -8.71 -2.27
C ALA A 40 0.02 -7.54 -2.31
N ALA A 41 0.51 -6.32 -2.28
CA ALA A 41 -0.24 -5.18 -2.78
C ALA A 41 -0.17 -5.19 -4.31
N THR A 42 -1.33 -5.17 -4.97
CA THR A 42 -1.45 -5.22 -6.43
C THR A 42 -2.34 -4.09 -6.92
N TYR A 43 -2.29 -3.81 -8.22
CA TYR A 43 -3.06 -2.76 -8.86
C TYR A 43 -4.01 -3.33 -9.90
N GLU A 44 -5.23 -2.81 -9.93
CA GLU A 44 -6.22 -3.06 -10.99
C GLU A 44 -6.24 -1.85 -11.93
N TRP A 45 -5.36 -1.86 -12.91
CA TRP A 45 -5.19 -0.76 -13.84
C TRP A 45 -6.42 -0.49 -14.70
N SER A 46 -7.27 -1.48 -14.93
CA SER A 46 -8.49 -1.32 -15.72
C SER A 46 -9.46 -0.29 -15.13
N THR A 47 -9.48 -0.12 -13.81
CA THR A 47 -10.30 0.91 -13.14
C THR A 47 -9.87 2.33 -13.51
N TYR A 48 -8.60 2.51 -13.81
CA TYR A 48 -8.02 3.77 -14.24
C TYR A 48 -8.06 3.94 -15.77
N GLU A 49 -7.61 2.94 -16.51
CA GLU A 49 -7.38 3.04 -17.96
C GLU A 49 -8.67 3.05 -18.78
N LEU A 50 -9.62 2.16 -18.47
CA LEU A 50 -10.84 2.03 -19.29
C LEU A 50 -11.67 3.33 -19.35
N PRO A 51 -11.95 4.04 -18.23
CA PRO A 51 -12.70 5.30 -18.32
C PRO A 51 -11.95 6.38 -19.14
N ARG A 52 -10.63 6.36 -19.13
CA ARG A 52 -9.81 7.34 -19.89
C ARG A 52 -9.79 7.04 -21.37
N ILE A 53 -9.67 5.77 -21.74
CA ILE A 53 -9.80 5.33 -23.14
C ILE A 53 -11.18 5.73 -23.66
N GLN A 54 -12.22 5.47 -22.88
CA GLN A 54 -13.59 5.84 -23.27
C GLN A 54 -13.72 7.37 -23.43
N ALA A 55 -13.20 8.16 -22.48
CA ALA A 55 -13.25 9.61 -22.56
C ALA A 55 -12.48 10.16 -23.79
N ILE A 56 -11.37 9.52 -24.20
CA ILE A 56 -10.66 9.88 -25.43
C ILE A 56 -11.53 9.60 -26.66
N LEU A 57 -12.20 8.43 -26.72
CA LEU A 57 -13.08 8.08 -27.82
C LEU A 57 -14.28 9.03 -27.94
N ASP A 58 -14.80 9.47 -26.79
CA ASP A 58 -15.92 10.41 -26.68
C ASP A 58 -15.52 11.88 -26.87
N GLY A 59 -14.23 12.19 -27.00
CA GLY A 59 -13.72 13.57 -27.11
C GLY A 59 -13.88 14.39 -25.82
N THR A 60 -14.05 13.75 -24.67
CA THR A 60 -14.29 14.38 -23.36
C THR A 60 -13.10 14.32 -22.41
N TRP A 61 -12.00 13.70 -22.85
CA TRP A 61 -10.83 13.51 -21.99
C TRP A 61 -10.21 14.86 -21.56
N VAL A 62 -9.89 14.96 -20.29
CA VAL A 62 -9.17 16.09 -19.69
C VAL A 62 -7.99 15.55 -18.89
N ALA A 63 -6.84 16.19 -19.01
CA ALA A 63 -5.67 15.84 -18.22
C ALA A 63 -5.92 16.11 -16.73
N GLY A 64 -5.46 15.21 -15.86
CA GLY A 64 -5.60 15.35 -14.42
C GLY A 64 -4.85 14.26 -13.67
N ASN A 65 -4.62 14.50 -12.38
CA ASN A 65 -4.06 13.49 -11.50
C ASN A 65 -5.14 12.48 -11.08
N TYR A 66 -4.72 11.25 -10.86
CA TYR A 66 -5.53 10.20 -10.28
C TYR A 66 -4.85 9.66 -9.03
N TYR A 67 -5.62 9.49 -7.98
CA TYR A 67 -5.17 8.90 -6.73
C TYR A 67 -6.18 7.83 -6.31
N GLY A 68 -5.95 6.62 -6.82
CA GLY A 68 -6.80 5.47 -6.53
C GLY A 68 -6.44 4.81 -5.20
N ASP A 69 -7.41 4.17 -4.60
CA ASP A 69 -7.26 3.47 -3.33
C ASP A 69 -7.93 2.08 -3.34
N MET A 70 -8.13 1.51 -2.16
CA MET A 70 -8.83 0.22 -2.02
C MET A 70 -10.34 0.35 -2.17
N ALA A 71 -10.91 1.53 -1.92
CA ALA A 71 -12.37 1.74 -1.98
C ALA A 71 -12.85 1.80 -3.43
N ASP A 72 -12.07 2.40 -4.34
CA ASP A 72 -12.37 2.41 -5.78
C ASP A 72 -11.91 1.14 -6.50
N GLY A 73 -11.24 0.23 -5.80
CA GLY A 73 -10.77 -1.05 -6.31
C GLY A 73 -9.49 -0.99 -7.13
N HIS A 74 -8.80 0.16 -7.18
CA HIS A 74 -7.52 0.28 -7.87
C HIS A 74 -6.41 -0.48 -7.11
N ILE A 75 -6.35 -0.32 -5.79
CA ILE A 75 -5.41 -1.06 -4.93
C ILE A 75 -6.09 -2.31 -4.39
N ARG A 76 -5.44 -3.45 -4.54
CA ARG A 76 -5.94 -4.75 -4.08
C ARG A 76 -4.87 -5.52 -3.30
N LEU A 77 -5.33 -6.48 -2.50
CA LEU A 77 -4.46 -7.54 -2.00
C LEU A 77 -4.59 -8.76 -2.91
N ALA A 78 -3.46 -9.33 -3.31
CA ALA A 78 -3.41 -10.64 -3.93
C ALA A 78 -3.97 -11.71 -2.97
N PRO A 79 -4.38 -12.90 -3.47
CA PRO A 79 -4.85 -13.98 -2.62
C PRO A 79 -3.87 -14.30 -1.49
N LEU A 80 -4.42 -14.48 -0.29
CA LEU A 80 -3.62 -14.86 0.87
C LEU A 80 -3.09 -16.28 0.72
N GLY A 81 -1.79 -16.45 0.94
CA GLY A 81 -1.11 -17.73 0.83
C GLY A 81 -1.58 -18.77 1.85
N PRO A 82 -1.27 -20.06 1.60
CA PRO A 82 -1.70 -21.16 2.47
C PRO A 82 -1.05 -21.14 3.86
N ILE A 83 0.07 -20.45 4.02
CA ILE A 83 0.77 -20.32 5.31
C ILE A 83 0.16 -19.24 6.22
N VAL A 84 -0.77 -18.42 5.70
CA VAL A 84 -1.47 -17.41 6.50
C VAL A 84 -2.55 -18.11 7.33
N THR A 85 -2.47 -17.98 8.65
CA THR A 85 -3.43 -18.61 9.59
C THR A 85 -4.82 -17.96 9.47
N ASP A 86 -5.86 -18.69 9.87
CA ASP A 86 -7.23 -18.18 9.85
C ASP A 86 -7.42 -16.95 10.75
N GLU A 87 -6.73 -16.91 11.89
CA GLU A 87 -6.71 -15.75 12.79
C GLU A 87 -6.12 -14.52 12.07
N THR A 88 -4.98 -14.68 11.39
CA THR A 88 -4.34 -13.60 10.63
C THR A 88 -5.21 -13.17 9.44
N ARG A 89 -5.88 -14.11 8.75
CA ARG A 89 -6.85 -13.80 7.70
C ARG A 89 -7.97 -12.91 8.21
N ALA A 90 -8.55 -13.25 9.34
CA ALA A 90 -9.63 -12.46 9.94
C ALA A 90 -9.17 -11.04 10.30
N LEU A 91 -7.96 -10.87 10.85
CA LEU A 91 -7.37 -9.56 11.14
C LEU A 91 -7.13 -8.74 9.85
N ILE A 92 -6.64 -9.37 8.78
CA ILE A 92 -6.42 -8.72 7.49
C ILE A 92 -7.75 -8.24 6.90
N GLU A 93 -8.79 -9.08 6.88
CA GLU A 93 -10.09 -8.70 6.33
C GLU A 93 -10.76 -7.59 7.18
N ALA A 94 -10.64 -7.61 8.49
CA ALA A 94 -11.13 -6.54 9.34
C ALA A 94 -10.41 -5.20 9.06
N LYS A 95 -9.08 -5.23 8.93
CA LYS A 95 -8.29 -4.04 8.61
C LYS A 95 -8.55 -3.52 7.20
N LYS A 96 -8.71 -4.42 6.24
CA LYS A 96 -9.10 -4.06 4.88
C LYS A 96 -10.47 -3.37 4.86
N ALA A 97 -11.47 -3.90 5.59
CA ALA A 97 -12.78 -3.26 5.68
C ALA A 97 -12.70 -1.85 6.28
N GLU A 98 -11.87 -1.64 7.32
CA GLU A 98 -11.61 -0.33 7.91
C GLU A 98 -11.02 0.65 6.87
N ILE A 99 -10.00 0.22 6.11
CA ILE A 99 -9.33 1.04 5.10
C ILE A 99 -10.29 1.38 3.95
N VAL A 100 -11.09 0.41 3.49
CA VAL A 100 -12.10 0.64 2.44
C VAL A 100 -13.17 1.64 2.89
N ALA A 101 -13.57 1.57 4.17
CA ALA A 101 -14.53 2.52 4.72
C ALA A 101 -13.95 3.93 4.91
N ASN A 102 -12.64 4.04 5.13
CA ASN A 102 -11.94 5.31 5.34
C ASN A 102 -10.45 5.18 5.03
N SER A 103 -10.05 5.42 3.78
CA SER A 103 -8.66 5.33 3.32
C SER A 103 -7.71 6.27 4.07
N GLY A 104 -8.21 7.38 4.59
CA GLY A 104 -7.44 8.33 5.40
C GLY A 104 -7.02 7.80 6.77
N VAL A 105 -7.56 6.68 7.25
CA VAL A 105 -7.25 6.14 8.58
C VAL A 105 -5.77 5.83 8.78
N MET A 106 -5.06 5.45 7.70
CA MET A 106 -3.63 5.15 7.73
C MET A 106 -2.75 6.36 8.01
N PHE A 107 -3.27 7.56 7.76
CA PHE A 107 -2.58 8.83 7.91
C PHE A 107 -3.30 9.74 8.90
N SER A 108 -3.70 9.15 10.03
CA SER A 108 -4.42 9.86 11.09
C SER A 108 -3.48 10.24 12.23
N GLY A 109 -3.77 11.40 12.84
CA GLY A 109 -3.08 11.84 14.05
C GLY A 109 -3.55 11.07 15.32
N PRO A 110 -2.79 11.20 16.42
CA PRO A 110 -1.69 12.15 16.57
C PRO A 110 -0.43 11.68 15.84
N LEU A 111 0.23 12.57 15.13
CA LEU A 111 1.50 12.33 14.44
C LEU A 111 2.50 13.42 14.80
N LYS A 112 3.71 13.03 15.18
CA LYS A 112 4.83 13.94 15.41
C LYS A 112 5.94 13.70 14.40
N ASP A 113 6.73 14.71 14.14
CA ASP A 113 7.99 14.52 13.45
C ASP A 113 9.07 13.95 14.39
N ASN A 114 10.24 13.63 13.84
CA ASN A 114 11.34 13.04 14.58
C ASN A 114 12.05 14.02 15.56
N THR A 115 11.63 15.29 15.58
CA THR A 115 12.05 16.28 16.58
C THR A 115 11.07 16.40 17.75
N GLY A 116 9.90 15.72 17.67
CA GLY A 116 8.82 15.76 18.65
C GLY A 116 7.78 16.84 18.39
N LYS A 117 7.87 17.60 17.29
CA LYS A 117 6.87 18.60 16.90
C LYS A 117 5.61 17.90 16.40
N GLU A 118 4.44 18.30 16.90
CA GLU A 118 3.17 17.82 16.41
C GLU A 118 2.93 18.28 14.96
N ILE A 119 2.67 17.32 14.08
CA ILE A 119 2.35 17.53 12.66
C ILE A 119 0.86 17.38 12.42
N LEU A 120 0.25 16.32 12.99
CA LEU A 120 -1.17 16.04 12.89
C LEU A 120 -1.76 15.86 14.29
N PRO A 121 -2.73 16.68 14.71
CA PRO A 121 -3.42 16.49 15.97
C PRO A 121 -4.26 15.21 16.01
N ALA A 122 -4.58 14.74 17.20
CA ALA A 122 -5.47 13.59 17.39
C ALA A 122 -6.83 13.82 16.69
N GLY A 123 -7.31 12.81 15.98
CA GLY A 123 -8.58 12.84 15.26
C GLY A 123 -8.55 13.56 13.90
N LYS A 124 -7.42 14.17 13.51
CA LYS A 124 -7.22 14.68 12.15
C LYS A 124 -6.63 13.60 11.24
N GLN A 125 -7.05 13.65 9.98
CA GLN A 125 -6.42 12.87 8.90
C GLN A 125 -5.65 13.83 7.98
N ALA A 126 -4.50 13.38 7.46
CA ALA A 126 -3.74 14.14 6.49
C ALA A 126 -4.52 14.26 5.18
N THR A 127 -4.50 15.43 4.58
CA THR A 127 -5.01 15.64 3.22
C THR A 127 -4.01 15.11 2.19
N TYR A 128 -4.49 14.94 0.95
CA TYR A 128 -3.62 14.56 -0.16
C TYR A 128 -2.46 15.56 -0.35
N GLU A 129 -2.74 16.86 -0.27
CA GLU A 129 -1.74 17.92 -0.40
C GLU A 129 -0.69 17.86 0.73
N GLU A 130 -1.12 17.58 1.97
CA GLU A 130 -0.22 17.41 3.10
C GLU A 130 0.70 16.19 2.91
N LEU A 131 0.16 15.07 2.40
CA LEU A 131 0.95 13.87 2.10
C LEU A 131 1.95 14.12 0.97
N MET A 132 1.54 14.78 -0.12
CA MET A 132 2.42 15.09 -1.25
C MET A 132 3.47 16.15 -0.91
N GLY A 133 3.17 17.05 0.04
CA GLY A 133 4.08 18.08 0.53
C GLY A 133 4.97 17.65 1.70
N MET A 134 4.93 16.37 2.10
CA MET A 134 5.67 15.88 3.27
C MET A 134 7.18 16.09 3.11
N ASN A 135 7.75 16.86 4.03
CA ASN A 135 9.17 17.22 4.05
C ASN A 135 9.80 17.03 5.44
N TYR A 136 9.33 16.07 6.19
CA TYR A 136 9.80 15.72 7.53
C TYR A 136 9.91 14.20 7.69
N LEU A 137 10.70 13.75 8.65
CA LEU A 137 10.71 12.36 9.10
C LEU A 137 9.74 12.23 10.28
N VAL A 138 9.02 11.13 10.36
CA VAL A 138 8.10 10.88 11.48
C VAL A 138 8.83 10.40 12.72
N GLU A 139 8.19 10.52 13.88
CA GLU A 139 8.68 10.02 15.16
C GLU A 139 9.10 8.54 15.04
N GLY A 140 10.25 8.20 15.63
CA GLY A 140 10.86 6.87 15.54
C GLY A 140 11.82 6.69 14.37
N VAL A 141 11.77 7.53 13.33
CA VAL A 141 12.74 7.53 12.22
C VAL A 141 13.95 8.37 12.60
N LYS A 142 15.14 7.77 12.57
CA LYS A 142 16.40 8.44 12.86
C LYS A 142 17.03 8.96 11.58
N GLY A 143 17.56 10.18 11.62
CA GLY A 143 18.25 10.81 10.50
C GLY A 143 17.76 12.21 10.20
N GLU A 144 18.27 12.76 9.12
CA GLU A 144 17.87 14.06 8.56
C GLU A 144 17.53 13.90 7.08
N LEU A 145 16.61 14.69 6.59
CA LEU A 145 16.36 14.78 5.15
C LEU A 145 17.57 15.41 4.45
N PRO A 146 17.89 14.95 3.22
CA PRO A 146 18.90 15.62 2.42
C PRO A 146 18.58 17.11 2.27
N LYS A 147 19.57 17.96 2.48
CA LYS A 147 19.43 19.38 2.17
C LYS A 147 19.53 19.52 0.65
N GLY A 148 18.47 20.00 0.00
CA GLY A 148 18.46 20.33 -1.42
C GLY A 148 19.37 21.48 -1.77
#